data_67b916d3d02b95d161ef9d48d20327f2
#
_entry.id   67b916d3d02b95d161ef9d48d20327f2
#
_cell.length_a   1.000
_cell.length_b   1.000
_cell.length_c   1.000
_cell.angle_alpha   90.00
_cell.angle_beta   90.00
_cell.angle_gamma   90.00
#
_symmetry.space_group_name_H-M   'P 1'
#
loop_
_entity.id
_entity.type
_entity.pdbx_description
1 polymer ?
#
loop_
_entity_poly.entity_id
_entity_poly.type
_entity_poly.pdbx_seq_one_letter_code
_entity_poly.pdbx_strand_id
1 'polypeptide(L)'
;MINPYVEAKIRQGVTTELLGQDGISMAPLPKKYISPWRKNLAGLDGVSDELGWDYETTEGYLAMMEKNGVGLNESYLVPHGNVRMEGMGLDNRKPTPAELEAMRDITRREMEAGAYGLSTGLIYMPCAYAETAEVIELCKVVAEFDGAFVVHQRSEADTILSSMEEVIEIGRQSGVKIHFSHFKVCGRKNWPLIDQVLALLDGANAEGIRTSFDQYPYVAGSTMLGVILPPWAHDGGTDQLMERLRSPQSSASGP
;
A
#
# COMPACT_ATOMS: atom_id res chain seq x y z
N MET A 1 -3.43 14.22 14.79
CA MET A 1 -3.17 12.95 15.50
C MET A 1 -3.95 12.96 16.80
N ILE A 2 -4.76 11.92 17.08
CA ILE A 2 -5.62 11.88 18.28
C ILE A 2 -4.79 11.54 19.54
N ASN A 3 -3.87 10.57 19.41
CA ASN A 3 -2.96 10.20 20.48
C ASN A 3 -1.52 10.16 19.97
N PRO A 4 -0.75 11.24 20.16
CA PRO A 4 0.62 11.32 19.63
C PRO A 4 1.63 10.47 20.40
N TYR A 5 1.30 10.02 21.61
CA TYR A 5 2.24 9.27 22.45
C TYR A 5 2.27 7.77 22.19
N VAL A 6 1.25 7.21 21.52
CA VAL A 6 1.17 5.80 21.12
C VAL A 6 1.64 4.86 22.24
N GLU A 7 1.13 5.05 23.47
CA GLU A 7 1.62 4.37 24.70
C GLU A 7 1.72 2.84 24.54
N ALA A 8 0.80 2.22 23.83
CA ALA A 8 0.80 0.78 23.61
C ALA A 8 2.09 0.29 22.93
N LYS A 9 2.67 1.07 22.01
CA LYS A 9 3.92 0.75 21.32
C LYS A 9 5.14 1.08 22.19
N ILE A 10 5.17 2.27 22.79
CA ILE A 10 6.26 2.70 23.69
C ILE A 10 6.46 1.70 24.83
N ARG A 11 5.37 1.25 25.47
CA ARG A 11 5.42 0.27 26.57
C ARG A 11 5.94 -1.11 26.14
N GLN A 12 5.99 -1.40 24.86
CA GLN A 12 6.58 -2.62 24.29
C GLN A 12 8.03 -2.41 23.80
N GLY A 13 8.61 -1.22 24.04
CA GLY A 13 9.99 -0.90 23.63
C GLY A 13 10.13 -0.48 22.17
N VAL A 14 9.03 -0.24 21.45
CA VAL A 14 9.06 0.31 20.09
C VAL A 14 9.48 1.77 20.18
N THR A 15 10.54 2.15 19.49
CA THR A 15 11.10 3.52 19.47
C THR A 15 11.00 4.21 18.14
N THR A 16 10.69 3.46 17.08
CA THR A 16 10.56 3.97 15.71
C THR A 16 9.46 3.21 15.00
N GLU A 17 8.66 3.90 14.19
CA GLU A 17 7.67 3.30 13.32
C GLU A 17 7.69 3.89 11.92
N LEU A 18 7.25 3.06 10.97
CA LEU A 18 7.16 3.43 9.56
C LEU A 18 5.68 3.47 9.17
N LEU A 19 5.19 4.67 8.91
CA LEU A 19 3.80 4.97 8.56
C LEU A 19 3.56 4.91 7.06
N GLY A 20 2.30 4.96 6.64
CA GLY A 20 1.94 4.99 5.22
C GLY A 20 1.97 3.60 4.57
N GLN A 21 1.69 2.54 5.31
CA GLN A 21 1.70 1.16 4.83
C GLN A 21 0.58 0.87 3.81
N ASP A 22 0.68 -0.27 3.13
CA ASP A 22 -0.34 -0.88 2.26
C ASP A 22 -0.79 -0.03 1.05
N GLY A 23 -0.06 1.05 0.73
CA GLY A 23 -0.38 1.90 -0.42
C GLY A 23 -1.62 2.78 -0.25
N ILE A 24 -2.19 2.83 0.94
CA ILE A 24 -3.37 3.63 1.28
C ILE A 24 -3.14 4.34 2.60
N SER A 25 -3.12 5.68 2.62
CA SER A 25 -2.84 6.45 3.84
C SER A 25 -3.39 7.87 3.76
N MET A 26 -2.96 8.70 4.73
CA MET A 26 -3.47 10.06 4.96
C MET A 26 -2.94 11.11 3.98
N ALA A 27 -1.73 10.91 3.42
CA ALA A 27 -1.06 11.86 2.53
C ALA A 27 -0.27 11.15 1.42
N PRO A 28 -0.12 11.73 0.22
CA PRO A 28 -0.80 12.94 -0.25
C PRO A 28 -2.31 12.73 -0.46
N LEU A 29 -3.14 13.70 -0.12
CA LEU A 29 -4.59 13.58 -0.24
C LEU A 29 -5.22 14.87 -0.80
N PRO A 30 -5.50 14.95 -2.11
CA PRO A 30 -6.19 16.08 -2.70
C PRO A 30 -7.59 16.28 -2.10
N LYS A 31 -7.97 17.52 -1.80
CA LYS A 31 -9.23 17.88 -1.12
C LYS A 31 -10.48 17.24 -1.72
N LYS A 32 -10.53 17.15 -3.06
CA LYS A 32 -11.67 16.55 -3.78
C LYS A 32 -11.89 15.07 -3.46
N TYR A 33 -10.86 14.38 -2.95
CA TYR A 33 -10.93 12.95 -2.63
C TYR A 33 -11.08 12.65 -1.14
N ILE A 34 -11.10 13.63 -0.25
CA ILE A 34 -11.20 13.40 1.20
C ILE A 34 -12.39 12.51 1.55
N SER A 35 -13.59 12.85 1.05
CA SER A 35 -14.80 12.07 1.39
C SER A 35 -14.77 10.61 0.90
N PRO A 36 -14.49 10.32 -0.37
CA PRO A 36 -14.39 8.94 -0.83
C PRO A 36 -13.23 8.18 -0.16
N TRP A 37 -12.12 8.86 0.14
CA TRP A 37 -10.96 8.24 0.77
C TRP A 37 -11.21 7.84 2.23
N ARG A 38 -11.88 8.70 3.00
CA ARG A 38 -12.36 8.36 4.36
C ARG A 38 -13.23 7.11 4.37
N LYS A 39 -14.14 6.97 3.40
CA LYS A 39 -14.99 5.79 3.26
C LYS A 39 -14.16 4.53 2.94
N ASN A 40 -13.15 4.66 2.09
CA ASN A 40 -12.27 3.56 1.72
C ASN A 40 -11.46 3.05 2.91
N LEU A 41 -10.86 3.96 3.69
CA LEU A 41 -10.02 3.64 4.85
C LEU A 41 -10.81 3.19 6.09
N ALA A 42 -12.09 3.52 6.17
CA ALA A 42 -12.92 3.25 7.35
C ALA A 42 -12.92 1.77 7.79
N GLY A 43 -12.78 0.86 6.85
CA GLY A 43 -12.75 -0.59 7.12
C GLY A 43 -11.41 -1.10 7.69
N LEU A 44 -10.34 -0.31 7.58
CA LEU A 44 -9.00 -0.66 8.05
C LEU A 44 -8.62 0.15 9.30
N ASP A 45 -8.72 1.47 9.21
CA ASP A 45 -8.24 2.40 10.24
C ASP A 45 -9.35 2.94 11.16
N GLY A 46 -10.59 2.58 10.87
CA GLY A 46 -11.76 3.12 11.56
C GLY A 46 -12.14 4.53 11.08
N VAL A 47 -13.06 5.15 11.79
CA VAL A 47 -13.55 6.50 11.50
C VAL A 47 -13.44 7.36 12.75
N SER A 48 -12.86 8.56 12.61
CA SER A 48 -12.89 9.59 13.64
C SER A 48 -13.16 10.95 13.00
N ASP A 49 -14.10 11.68 13.57
CA ASP A 49 -14.38 13.06 13.18
C ASP A 49 -13.38 14.06 13.79
N GLU A 50 -12.58 13.62 14.76
CA GLU A 50 -11.51 14.40 15.36
C GLU A 50 -10.26 14.50 14.49
N LEU A 51 -10.14 13.61 13.48
CA LEU A 51 -9.01 13.63 12.55
C LEU A 51 -9.18 14.72 11.51
N GLY A 52 -8.19 15.61 11.41
CA GLY A 52 -8.01 16.42 10.22
C GLY A 52 -7.60 15.56 9.02
N TRP A 53 -8.26 15.77 7.90
CA TRP A 53 -7.99 15.03 6.64
C TRP A 53 -7.42 15.95 5.56
N ASP A 54 -6.85 17.09 5.93
CA ASP A 54 -6.36 18.11 5.01
C ASP A 54 -4.82 18.01 4.88
N TYR A 55 -4.34 16.89 4.35
CA TYR A 55 -2.91 16.63 4.14
C TYR A 55 -2.65 16.42 2.64
N GLU A 56 -2.55 17.53 1.91
CA GLU A 56 -2.36 17.49 0.45
C GLU A 56 -0.99 16.95 0.04
N THR A 57 0.01 16.99 0.96
CA THR A 57 1.38 16.49 0.72
C THR A 57 1.93 15.77 1.94
N THR A 58 2.93 14.92 1.73
CA THR A 58 3.72 14.29 2.80
C THR A 58 4.40 15.35 3.67
N GLU A 59 4.95 16.42 3.07
CA GLU A 59 5.56 17.53 3.81
C GLU A 59 4.59 18.13 4.84
N GLY A 60 3.36 18.45 4.39
CA GLY A 60 2.32 19.01 5.28
C GLY A 60 1.92 18.03 6.40
N TYR A 61 1.89 16.73 6.09
CA TYR A 61 1.60 15.70 7.08
C TYR A 61 2.72 15.59 8.13
N LEU A 62 3.98 15.51 7.71
CA LEU A 62 5.13 15.45 8.59
C LEU A 62 5.27 16.72 9.44
N ALA A 63 5.07 17.90 8.86
CA ALA A 63 5.07 19.17 9.59
C ALA A 63 3.99 19.24 10.68
N MET A 64 2.81 18.67 10.42
CA MET A 64 1.75 18.56 11.43
C MET A 64 2.18 17.65 12.59
N MET A 65 2.81 16.52 12.30
CA MET A 65 3.31 15.59 13.31
C MET A 65 4.41 16.24 14.17
N GLU A 66 5.37 16.92 13.55
CA GLU A 66 6.40 17.68 14.25
C GLU A 66 5.81 18.76 15.15
N LYS A 67 4.86 19.55 14.65
CA LYS A 67 4.16 20.58 15.41
C LYS A 67 3.42 20.06 16.63
N ASN A 68 2.76 18.92 16.50
CA ASN A 68 1.96 18.33 17.59
C ASN A 68 2.82 17.53 18.58
N GLY A 69 4.04 17.19 18.20
CA GLY A 69 4.90 16.26 18.91
C GLY A 69 4.44 14.83 18.77
N VAL A 70 5.39 13.90 18.74
CA VAL A 70 5.16 12.46 18.61
C VAL A 70 5.98 11.71 19.65
N GLY A 71 5.45 10.60 20.13
CA GLY A 71 6.10 9.80 21.18
C GLY A 71 7.18 8.85 20.65
N LEU A 72 7.18 8.55 19.37
CA LEU A 72 8.13 7.69 18.66
C LEU A 72 8.84 8.48 17.58
N ASN A 73 10.00 7.97 17.12
CA ASN A 73 10.53 8.43 15.84
C ASN A 73 9.63 7.89 14.73
N GLU A 74 9.22 8.73 13.82
CA GLU A 74 8.32 8.36 12.74
C GLU A 74 8.99 8.60 11.39
N SER A 75 8.77 7.68 10.47
CA SER A 75 9.10 7.80 9.06
C SER A 75 7.85 7.49 8.24
N TYR A 76 7.84 7.88 6.98
CA TYR A 76 6.66 7.80 6.14
C TYR A 76 6.96 7.17 4.79
N LEU A 77 6.03 6.36 4.30
CA LEU A 77 6.04 5.80 2.94
C LEU A 77 5.01 6.54 2.09
N VAL A 78 5.38 6.87 0.87
CA VAL A 78 4.44 7.39 -0.14
C VAL A 78 3.45 6.28 -0.50
N PRO A 79 2.14 6.47 -0.28
CA PRO A 79 1.18 5.42 -0.59
C PRO A 79 0.84 5.41 -2.09
N HIS A 80 1.08 4.31 -2.77
CA HIS A 80 0.82 4.14 -4.21
C HIS A 80 -0.63 4.48 -4.60
N GLY A 81 -1.61 4.04 -3.81
CA GLY A 81 -3.02 4.33 -4.07
C GLY A 81 -3.34 5.83 -4.01
N ASN A 82 -2.68 6.59 -3.13
CA ASN A 82 -2.82 8.03 -3.06
C ASN A 82 -2.18 8.72 -4.28
N VAL A 83 -0.99 8.25 -4.70
CA VAL A 83 -0.32 8.72 -5.93
C VAL A 83 -1.21 8.47 -7.14
N ARG A 84 -1.75 7.25 -7.26
CA ARG A 84 -2.66 6.87 -8.33
C ARG A 84 -3.91 7.73 -8.34
N MET A 85 -4.54 7.94 -7.18
CA MET A 85 -5.74 8.76 -7.02
C MET A 85 -5.47 10.23 -7.42
N GLU A 86 -4.34 10.80 -7.04
CA GLU A 86 -3.97 12.17 -7.41
C GLU A 86 -3.69 12.29 -8.91
N GLY A 87 -2.94 11.34 -9.50
CA GLY A 87 -2.49 11.38 -10.89
C GLY A 87 -3.57 11.01 -11.92
N MET A 88 -4.47 10.07 -11.59
CA MET A 88 -5.44 9.58 -12.57
C MET A 88 -6.86 9.30 -12.02
N GLY A 89 -7.10 9.47 -10.72
CA GLY A 89 -8.38 9.17 -10.09
C GLY A 89 -8.48 7.73 -9.57
N LEU A 90 -9.72 7.26 -9.36
CA LEU A 90 -10.02 5.96 -8.74
C LEU A 90 -10.48 4.91 -9.77
N ASP A 91 -10.32 5.19 -11.05
CA ASP A 91 -10.83 4.35 -12.13
C ASP A 91 -10.06 3.03 -12.24
N ASN A 92 -10.78 1.95 -12.55
CA ASN A 92 -10.21 0.65 -12.88
C ASN A 92 -9.74 0.60 -14.34
N ARG A 93 -8.60 1.24 -14.61
CA ARG A 93 -7.95 1.26 -15.92
C ARG A 93 -6.45 1.50 -15.80
N LYS A 94 -5.73 1.28 -16.88
CA LYS A 94 -4.32 1.68 -16.97
C LYS A 94 -4.18 3.20 -17.04
N PRO A 95 -3.08 3.78 -16.50
CA PRO A 95 -2.74 5.17 -16.73
C PRO A 95 -2.41 5.41 -18.20
N THR A 96 -2.77 6.57 -18.70
CA THR A 96 -2.17 7.10 -19.94
C THR A 96 -0.70 7.45 -19.69
N PRO A 97 0.13 7.61 -20.77
CA PRO A 97 1.52 8.04 -20.56
C PRO A 97 1.67 9.35 -19.80
N ALA A 98 0.76 10.31 -19.99
CA ALA A 98 0.77 11.58 -19.25
C ALA A 98 0.40 11.42 -17.79
N GLU A 99 -0.56 10.55 -17.45
CA GLU A 99 -0.94 10.23 -16.08
C GLU A 99 0.18 9.48 -15.36
N LEU A 100 0.84 8.54 -16.04
CA LEU A 100 1.97 7.81 -15.46
C LEU A 100 3.14 8.77 -15.14
N GLU A 101 3.42 9.72 -16.03
CA GLU A 101 4.44 10.75 -15.76
C GLU A 101 4.03 11.65 -14.60
N ALA A 102 2.76 12.08 -14.53
CA ALA A 102 2.26 12.81 -13.36
C ALA A 102 2.41 12.01 -12.05
N MET A 103 2.14 10.70 -12.06
CA MET A 103 2.34 9.83 -10.90
C MET A 103 3.83 9.72 -10.50
N ARG A 104 4.74 9.69 -11.47
CA ARG A 104 6.20 9.74 -11.22
C ARG A 104 6.61 11.06 -10.58
N ASP A 105 6.09 12.18 -11.08
CA ASP A 105 6.35 13.51 -10.52
C ASP A 105 5.81 13.65 -9.10
N ILE A 106 4.60 13.14 -8.84
CA ILE A 106 4.04 13.08 -7.48
C ILE A 106 4.95 12.25 -6.58
N THR A 107 5.34 11.04 -7.00
CA THR A 107 6.24 10.18 -6.22
C THR A 107 7.56 10.89 -5.91
N ARG A 108 8.16 11.57 -6.89
CA ARG A 108 9.41 12.35 -6.70
C ARG A 108 9.22 13.47 -5.69
N ARG A 109 8.16 14.26 -5.81
CA ARG A 109 7.81 15.33 -4.87
C ARG A 109 7.72 14.83 -3.44
N GLU A 110 7.03 13.71 -3.23
CA GLU A 110 6.85 13.15 -1.88
C GLU A 110 8.15 12.52 -1.33
N MET A 111 9.00 11.95 -2.19
CA MET A 111 10.33 11.47 -1.79
C MET A 111 11.26 12.64 -1.43
N GLU A 112 11.23 13.76 -2.17
CA GLU A 112 11.95 14.99 -1.86
C GLU A 112 11.49 15.62 -0.53
N ALA A 113 10.23 15.44 -0.16
CA ALA A 113 9.68 15.85 1.13
C ALA A 113 10.16 15.01 2.32
N GLY A 114 10.96 13.97 2.09
CA GLY A 114 11.58 13.14 3.12
C GLY A 114 10.92 11.79 3.36
N ALA A 115 10.08 11.32 2.46
CA ALA A 115 9.55 9.96 2.54
C ALA A 115 10.68 8.92 2.41
N TYR A 116 10.54 7.80 3.11
CA TYR A 116 11.53 6.70 3.12
C TYR A 116 11.44 5.81 1.88
N GLY A 117 10.29 5.75 1.24
CA GLY A 117 10.04 4.89 0.09
C GLY A 117 8.58 4.92 -0.36
N LEU A 118 8.21 3.94 -1.16
CA LEU A 118 6.85 3.74 -1.68
C LEU A 118 6.21 2.52 -1.04
N SER A 119 4.97 2.62 -0.61
CA SER A 119 4.18 1.46 -0.21
C SER A 119 3.12 1.11 -1.24
N THR A 120 2.77 -0.17 -1.33
CA THR A 120 1.58 -0.63 -2.05
C THR A 120 0.92 -1.80 -1.36
N GLY A 121 -0.41 -1.93 -1.52
CA GLY A 121 -1.15 -3.13 -1.18
C GLY A 121 -1.93 -3.60 -2.41
N LEU A 122 -1.37 -4.56 -3.13
CA LEU A 122 -1.89 -5.00 -4.43
C LEU A 122 -3.22 -5.78 -4.36
N ILE A 123 -3.83 -5.82 -3.17
CA ILE A 123 -5.20 -6.29 -2.95
C ILE A 123 -6.18 -5.17 -2.61
N TYR A 124 -5.68 -3.95 -2.31
CA TYR A 124 -6.51 -2.81 -1.94
C TYR A 124 -6.75 -1.88 -3.12
N MET A 125 -7.96 -1.33 -3.20
CA MET A 125 -8.29 -0.35 -4.25
C MET A 125 -7.76 1.05 -3.88
N PRO A 126 -7.15 1.78 -4.81
CA PRO A 126 -7.01 1.49 -6.24
C PRO A 126 -5.71 0.75 -6.65
N CYS A 127 -4.83 0.37 -5.71
CA CYS A 127 -3.56 -0.31 -6.01
C CYS A 127 -3.76 -1.63 -6.77
N ALA A 128 -4.83 -2.37 -6.46
CA ALA A 128 -5.12 -3.66 -7.10
C ALA A 128 -5.42 -3.56 -8.61
N TYR A 129 -5.75 -2.36 -9.10
CA TYR A 129 -5.94 -2.10 -10.54
C TYR A 129 -4.63 -1.93 -11.31
N ALA A 130 -3.52 -1.70 -10.59
CA ALA A 130 -2.24 -1.45 -11.21
C ALA A 130 -1.65 -2.70 -11.83
N GLU A 131 -1.06 -2.55 -13.01
CA GLU A 131 -0.20 -3.55 -13.62
C GLU A 131 1.24 -3.40 -13.09
N THR A 132 2.00 -4.47 -13.16
CA THR A 132 3.41 -4.52 -12.73
C THR A 132 4.24 -3.39 -13.35
N ALA A 133 4.00 -3.06 -14.62
CA ALA A 133 4.72 -1.99 -15.34
C ALA A 133 4.52 -0.59 -14.71
N GLU A 134 3.32 -0.28 -14.20
CA GLU A 134 3.05 0.96 -13.48
C GLU A 134 3.91 1.06 -12.22
N VAL A 135 3.90 -0.01 -11.41
CA VAL A 135 4.66 -0.06 -10.15
C VAL A 135 6.17 0.04 -10.41
N ILE A 136 6.68 -0.61 -11.47
CA ILE A 136 8.10 -0.51 -11.88
C ILE A 136 8.48 0.94 -12.12
N GLU A 137 7.67 1.72 -12.85
CA GLU A 137 7.99 3.11 -13.17
C GLU A 137 8.03 4.00 -11.92
N LEU A 138 7.15 3.79 -10.95
CA LEU A 138 7.20 4.51 -9.69
C LEU A 138 8.41 4.08 -8.83
N CYS A 139 8.70 2.78 -8.79
CA CYS A 139 9.85 2.23 -8.08
C CYS A 139 11.19 2.71 -8.65
N LYS A 140 11.29 3.00 -9.95
CA LYS A 140 12.49 3.65 -10.53
C LYS A 140 12.74 5.02 -9.91
N VAL A 141 11.69 5.80 -9.68
CA VAL A 141 11.82 7.09 -8.99
C VAL A 141 12.29 6.89 -7.56
N VAL A 142 11.72 5.94 -6.83
CA VAL A 142 12.10 5.62 -5.44
C VAL A 142 13.57 5.19 -5.34
N ALA A 143 14.05 4.43 -6.33
CA ALA A 143 15.44 3.97 -6.39
C ALA A 143 16.45 5.13 -6.54
N GLU A 144 16.09 6.24 -7.19
CA GLU A 144 16.91 7.45 -7.29
C GLU A 144 17.28 8.03 -5.91
N PHE A 145 16.43 7.79 -4.90
CA PHE A 145 16.61 8.25 -3.51
C PHE A 145 17.18 7.16 -2.59
N ASP A 146 17.65 6.03 -3.11
CA ASP A 146 18.03 4.84 -2.34
C ASP A 146 16.89 4.37 -1.40
N GLY A 147 15.64 4.64 -1.76
CA GLY A 147 14.43 4.33 -1.00
C GLY A 147 14.07 2.84 -1.04
N ALA A 148 13.00 2.47 -0.35
CA ALA A 148 12.47 1.11 -0.30
C ALA A 148 11.07 1.02 -0.92
N PHE A 149 10.78 -0.12 -1.55
CA PHE A 149 9.45 -0.51 -1.96
C PHE A 149 8.89 -1.49 -0.93
N VAL A 150 7.87 -1.09 -0.20
CA VAL A 150 7.23 -1.84 0.88
C VAL A 150 5.89 -2.36 0.38
N VAL A 151 5.70 -3.68 0.37
CA VAL A 151 4.59 -4.27 -0.38
C VAL A 151 3.78 -5.28 0.42
N HIS A 152 2.47 -5.03 0.50
CA HIS A 152 1.48 -6.08 0.65
C HIS A 152 1.24 -6.68 -0.73
N GLN A 153 1.80 -7.86 -0.97
CA GLN A 153 1.80 -8.49 -2.30
C GLN A 153 0.41 -8.91 -2.77
N ARG A 154 0.26 -9.16 -4.07
CA ARG A 154 -1.05 -9.45 -4.70
C ARG A 154 -1.72 -10.70 -4.17
N SER A 155 -0.96 -11.69 -3.72
CA SER A 155 -1.48 -12.89 -3.08
C SER A 155 -0.49 -13.44 -2.07
N GLU A 156 -1.00 -13.82 -0.92
CA GLU A 156 -0.26 -14.53 0.12
C GLU A 156 -0.77 -15.99 0.26
N ALA A 157 -1.66 -16.41 -0.63
CA ALA A 157 -2.35 -17.70 -0.62
C ALA A 157 -2.04 -18.53 -1.88
N ASP A 158 -3.04 -18.89 -2.66
CA ASP A 158 -2.97 -19.87 -3.74
C ASP A 158 -1.99 -19.51 -4.86
N THR A 159 -1.75 -18.23 -5.09
CA THR A 159 -0.84 -17.71 -6.12
C THR A 159 0.35 -16.96 -5.53
N ILE A 160 0.77 -17.32 -4.30
CA ILE A 160 1.87 -16.64 -3.60
C ILE A 160 3.17 -16.64 -4.41
N LEU A 161 3.53 -17.74 -5.07
CA LEU A 161 4.78 -17.82 -5.81
C LEU A 161 4.82 -16.82 -6.97
N SER A 162 3.78 -16.76 -7.80
CA SER A 162 3.69 -15.77 -8.89
C SER A 162 3.59 -14.34 -8.38
N SER A 163 2.96 -14.13 -7.22
CA SER A 163 2.93 -12.83 -6.56
C SER A 163 4.32 -12.37 -6.11
N MET A 164 5.13 -13.27 -5.57
CA MET A 164 6.51 -12.98 -5.20
C MET A 164 7.39 -12.73 -6.43
N GLU A 165 7.23 -13.52 -7.48
CA GLU A 165 7.91 -13.31 -8.77
C GLU A 165 7.61 -11.93 -9.35
N GLU A 166 6.35 -11.46 -9.27
CA GLU A 166 5.96 -10.09 -9.66
C GLU A 166 6.76 -9.05 -8.87
N VAL A 167 6.83 -9.18 -7.56
CA VAL A 167 7.53 -8.21 -6.69
C VAL A 167 9.05 -8.24 -6.92
N ILE A 168 9.63 -9.41 -7.10
CA ILE A 168 11.07 -9.57 -7.42
C ILE A 168 11.38 -8.95 -8.79
N GLU A 169 10.50 -9.12 -9.77
CA GLU A 169 10.65 -8.50 -11.09
C GLU A 169 10.58 -6.96 -11.02
N ILE A 170 9.71 -6.41 -10.16
CA ILE A 170 9.69 -4.96 -9.89
C ILE A 170 11.07 -4.52 -9.36
N GLY A 171 11.64 -5.22 -8.39
CA GLY A 171 12.97 -4.91 -7.87
C GLY A 171 14.08 -5.03 -8.93
N ARG A 172 14.03 -6.08 -9.74
CA ARG A 172 15.00 -6.33 -10.82
C ARG A 172 15.02 -5.21 -11.86
N GLN A 173 13.83 -4.74 -12.29
CA GLN A 173 13.73 -3.71 -13.33
C GLN A 173 13.92 -2.29 -12.81
N SER A 174 13.63 -2.03 -11.54
CA SER A 174 13.72 -0.69 -10.96
C SER A 174 15.01 -0.43 -10.17
N GLY A 175 15.65 -1.47 -9.65
CA GLY A 175 16.80 -1.36 -8.75
C GLY A 175 16.43 -0.99 -7.31
N VAL A 176 15.13 -0.91 -6.97
CA VAL A 176 14.64 -0.56 -5.64
C VAL A 176 14.89 -1.68 -4.62
N LYS A 177 15.08 -1.32 -3.35
CA LYS A 177 15.07 -2.28 -2.22
C LYS A 177 13.64 -2.76 -2.00
N ILE A 178 13.45 -4.05 -1.78
CA ILE A 178 12.13 -4.65 -1.54
C ILE A 178 11.98 -4.98 -0.05
N HIS A 179 10.83 -4.64 0.50
CA HIS A 179 10.40 -5.11 1.80
C HIS A 179 8.99 -5.70 1.70
N PHE A 180 8.87 -7.01 1.97
CA PHE A 180 7.58 -7.68 2.04
C PHE A 180 6.94 -7.45 3.40
N SER A 181 5.79 -6.79 3.43
CA SER A 181 5.02 -6.56 4.65
C SER A 181 4.38 -7.85 5.14
N HIS A 182 4.35 -8.04 6.48
CA HIS A 182 3.64 -9.13 7.17
C HIS A 182 3.72 -10.49 6.46
N PHE A 183 4.95 -10.86 6.08
CA PHE A 183 5.26 -12.01 5.23
C PHE A 183 4.73 -13.31 5.82
N LYS A 184 3.94 -14.05 5.05
CA LYS A 184 3.33 -15.31 5.45
C LYS A 184 2.83 -16.11 4.25
N VAL A 185 2.60 -17.40 4.48
CA VAL A 185 1.87 -18.28 3.55
C VAL A 185 0.48 -18.56 4.13
N CYS A 186 -0.54 -17.95 3.53
CA CYS A 186 -1.93 -18.06 3.99
C CYS A 186 -2.59 -19.37 3.53
N GLY A 187 -3.32 -19.98 4.48
CA GLY A 187 -4.09 -21.20 4.25
C GLY A 187 -3.24 -22.47 4.37
N ARG A 188 -3.74 -23.45 5.16
CA ARG A 188 -3.03 -24.70 5.45
C ARG A 188 -2.62 -25.49 4.22
N LYS A 189 -3.42 -25.45 3.15
CA LYS A 189 -3.12 -26.13 1.87
C LYS A 189 -1.86 -25.56 1.20
N ASN A 190 -1.52 -24.30 1.46
CA ASN A 190 -0.39 -23.62 0.86
C ASN A 190 0.89 -23.70 1.70
N TRP A 191 0.83 -24.11 2.98
CA TRP A 191 2.01 -24.22 3.85
C TRP A 191 3.16 -25.03 3.28
N PRO A 192 2.93 -26.12 2.50
CA PRO A 192 4.04 -26.85 1.85
C PRO A 192 4.85 -26.02 0.85
N LEU A 193 4.39 -24.82 0.46
CA LEU A 193 5.10 -23.92 -0.45
C LEU A 193 6.20 -23.11 0.25
N ILE A 194 6.31 -23.18 1.60
CA ILE A 194 7.23 -22.30 2.36
C ILE A 194 8.69 -22.40 1.90
N ASP A 195 9.19 -23.59 1.60
CA ASP A 195 10.56 -23.76 1.14
C ASP A 195 10.80 -23.11 -0.22
N GLN A 196 9.81 -23.16 -1.12
CA GLN A 196 9.87 -22.48 -2.43
C GLN A 196 9.81 -20.95 -2.26
N VAL A 197 8.96 -20.48 -1.36
CA VAL A 197 8.82 -19.06 -1.00
C VAL A 197 10.14 -18.49 -0.46
N LEU A 198 10.79 -19.19 0.46
CA LEU A 198 12.11 -18.79 0.98
C LEU A 198 13.19 -18.86 -0.09
N ALA A 199 13.19 -19.90 -0.93
CA ALA A 199 14.14 -20.02 -2.04
C ALA A 199 14.05 -18.88 -3.06
N LEU A 200 12.85 -18.31 -3.30
CA LEU A 200 12.67 -17.10 -4.13
C LEU A 200 13.36 -15.89 -3.53
N LEU A 201 13.26 -15.68 -2.21
CA LEU A 201 13.97 -14.58 -1.52
C LEU A 201 15.49 -14.76 -1.57
N ASP A 202 15.97 -15.98 -1.29
CA ASP A 202 17.41 -16.29 -1.34
C ASP A 202 17.94 -16.11 -2.76
N GLY A 203 17.20 -16.56 -3.78
CA GLY A 203 17.52 -16.38 -5.19
C GLY A 203 17.61 -14.88 -5.57
N ALA A 204 16.62 -14.09 -5.18
CA ALA A 204 16.63 -12.65 -5.44
C ALA A 204 17.84 -11.95 -4.79
N ASN A 205 18.15 -12.28 -3.53
CA ASN A 205 19.34 -11.74 -2.86
C ASN A 205 20.65 -12.19 -3.53
N ALA A 206 20.73 -13.42 -4.03
CA ALA A 206 21.89 -13.91 -4.79
C ALA A 206 22.04 -13.18 -6.15
N GLU A 207 20.97 -12.73 -6.77
CA GLU A 207 20.96 -11.86 -7.95
C GLU A 207 21.35 -10.41 -7.63
N GLY A 208 21.48 -10.03 -6.35
CA GLY A 208 21.78 -8.67 -5.91
C GLY A 208 20.55 -7.79 -5.68
N ILE A 209 19.34 -8.35 -5.76
CA ILE A 209 18.10 -7.67 -5.42
C ILE A 209 17.95 -7.69 -3.90
N ARG A 210 18.06 -6.54 -3.26
CA ARG A 210 17.97 -6.45 -1.79
C ARG A 210 16.54 -6.70 -1.32
N THR A 211 16.30 -7.83 -0.65
CA THR A 211 15.00 -8.19 -0.09
C THR A 211 15.03 -8.27 1.43
N SER A 212 13.94 -7.91 2.06
CA SER A 212 13.68 -8.06 3.49
C SER A 212 12.19 -8.27 3.73
N PHE A 213 11.82 -8.64 4.94
CA PHE A 213 10.41 -8.76 5.32
C PHE A 213 10.21 -8.52 6.82
N ASP A 214 8.98 -8.19 7.20
CA ASP A 214 8.50 -8.24 8.57
C ASP A 214 7.46 -9.35 8.75
N GLN A 215 7.16 -9.71 9.99
CA GLN A 215 6.17 -10.71 10.33
C GLN A 215 5.56 -10.43 11.69
N TYR A 216 4.24 -10.54 11.82
CA TYR A 216 3.56 -10.49 13.11
C TYR A 216 3.46 -11.90 13.76
N PRO A 217 3.43 -12.00 15.10
CA PRO A 217 3.45 -13.28 15.81
C PRO A 217 2.04 -13.86 16.06
N TYR A 218 1.12 -13.72 15.10
CA TYR A 218 -0.26 -14.18 15.22
C TYR A 218 -0.61 -15.18 14.11
N VAL A 219 -1.53 -16.11 14.43
CA VAL A 219 -2.01 -17.15 13.50
C VAL A 219 -3.22 -16.69 12.66
N ALA A 220 -3.62 -15.44 12.78
CA ALA A 220 -4.71 -14.82 12.05
C ALA A 220 -4.30 -13.45 11.54
N GLY A 221 -4.85 -13.03 10.40
CA GLY A 221 -4.74 -11.68 9.86
C GLY A 221 -6.03 -10.90 10.10
N SER A 222 -5.93 -9.56 10.02
CA SER A 222 -7.08 -8.66 10.06
C SER A 222 -6.98 -7.67 8.92
N THR A 223 -8.07 -7.50 8.17
CA THR A 223 -8.16 -6.54 7.07
C THR A 223 -9.61 -6.15 6.79
N MET A 224 -9.83 -5.27 5.82
CA MET A 224 -11.18 -4.84 5.43
C MET A 224 -11.93 -5.96 4.70
N LEU A 225 -13.22 -6.10 4.98
CA LEU A 225 -14.07 -7.15 4.41
C LEU A 225 -14.13 -7.10 2.87
N GLY A 226 -13.99 -5.93 2.28
CA GLY A 226 -14.05 -5.73 0.83
C GLY A 226 -13.03 -6.54 0.04
N VAL A 227 -11.90 -6.95 0.65
CA VAL A 227 -10.84 -7.72 -0.06
C VAL A 227 -11.28 -9.10 -0.52
N ILE A 228 -12.39 -9.63 -0.01
CA ILE A 228 -12.97 -10.91 -0.47
C ILE A 228 -13.73 -10.77 -1.79
N LEU A 229 -13.99 -9.54 -2.25
CA LEU A 229 -14.69 -9.27 -3.49
C LEU A 229 -13.68 -9.04 -4.63
N PRO A 230 -14.03 -9.45 -5.85
CA PRO A 230 -13.13 -9.24 -6.98
C PRO A 230 -12.97 -7.74 -7.30
N PRO A 231 -11.81 -7.31 -7.85
CA PRO A 231 -11.51 -5.90 -8.10
C PRO A 231 -12.59 -5.15 -8.91
N TRP A 232 -13.20 -5.79 -9.90
CA TRP A 232 -14.27 -5.17 -10.71
C TRP A 232 -15.49 -4.75 -9.88
N ALA A 233 -15.75 -5.42 -8.75
CA ALA A 233 -16.89 -5.08 -7.89
C ALA A 233 -16.72 -3.69 -7.23
N HIS A 234 -15.50 -3.25 -7.06
CA HIS A 234 -15.14 -1.97 -6.44
C HIS A 234 -15.07 -0.80 -7.44
N ASP A 235 -15.20 -1.06 -8.74
CA ASP A 235 -15.11 -0.01 -9.75
C ASP A 235 -16.15 1.09 -9.52
N GLY A 236 -15.71 2.36 -9.55
CA GLY A 236 -16.53 3.52 -9.19
C GLY A 236 -16.60 3.82 -7.68
N GLY A 237 -15.87 3.05 -6.83
CA GLY A 237 -15.75 3.31 -5.40
C GLY A 237 -16.81 2.66 -4.52
N THR A 238 -16.76 2.98 -3.22
CA THR A 238 -17.57 2.29 -2.18
C THR A 238 -19.07 2.43 -2.40
N ASP A 239 -19.56 3.59 -2.84
CA ASP A 239 -20.99 3.79 -3.04
C ASP A 239 -21.53 2.90 -4.19
N GLN A 240 -20.79 2.79 -5.30
CA GLN A 240 -21.11 1.91 -6.41
C GLN A 240 -21.01 0.42 -6.03
N LEU A 241 -20.03 0.05 -5.21
CA LEU A 241 -19.95 -1.30 -4.64
C LEU A 241 -21.22 -1.63 -3.86
N MET A 242 -21.68 -0.73 -2.99
CA MET A 242 -22.88 -0.94 -2.18
C MET A 242 -24.15 -1.05 -3.03
N GLU A 243 -24.23 -0.31 -4.14
CA GLU A 243 -25.33 -0.45 -5.12
C GLU A 243 -25.30 -1.81 -5.80
N ARG A 244 -24.12 -2.27 -6.26
CA ARG A 244 -23.95 -3.61 -6.86
C ARG A 244 -24.36 -4.72 -5.90
N LEU A 245 -23.94 -4.65 -4.64
CA LEU A 245 -24.28 -5.66 -3.62
C LEU A 245 -25.78 -5.71 -3.31
N ARG A 246 -26.52 -4.60 -3.49
CA ARG A 246 -27.97 -4.55 -3.29
C ARG A 246 -28.76 -5.02 -4.51
N SER A 247 -28.13 -5.08 -5.68
CA SER A 247 -28.80 -5.48 -6.93
C SER A 247 -28.78 -6.98 -7.12
N PRO A 248 -29.95 -7.66 -7.23
CA PRO A 248 -30.02 -9.11 -7.46
C PRO A 248 -29.36 -9.56 -8.78
N GLN A 249 -29.23 -8.66 -9.76
CA GLN A 249 -28.66 -8.98 -11.09
C GLN A 249 -27.13 -9.01 -11.10
N SER A 250 -26.47 -8.28 -10.21
CA SER A 250 -25.01 -8.26 -10.11
C SER A 250 -24.43 -9.45 -9.35
N SER A 251 -25.24 -10.15 -8.55
CA SER A 251 -24.80 -11.37 -7.85
C SER A 251 -24.77 -12.61 -8.75
N ALA A 252 -25.34 -12.55 -9.97
CA ALA A 252 -25.45 -13.68 -10.90
C ALA A 252 -24.52 -13.58 -12.12
N SER A 253 -23.85 -12.47 -12.35
CA SER A 253 -23.01 -12.20 -13.52
C SER A 253 -21.59 -11.77 -13.15
N GLY A 254 -20.88 -12.62 -12.43
CA GLY A 254 -19.43 -12.56 -12.41
C GLY A 254 -18.87 -13.24 -13.66
N PRO A 255 -17.77 -12.74 -14.28
CA PRO A 255 -17.10 -13.41 -15.37
C PRO A 255 -16.56 -14.77 -14.95
#